data_f3f5e8fcded19b2df8a175ab8543bc9e
#
_entry.id   f3f5e8fcded19b2df8a175ab8543bc9e
#
_cell.length_a   1.000
_cell.length_b   1.000
_cell.length_c   1.000
_cell.angle_alpha   90.00
_cell.angle_beta   90.00
_cell.angle_gamma   90.00
#
_symmetry.space_group_name_H-M   'P 1'
#
loop_
_entity.id
_entity.type
_entity.pdbx_description
1 polymer ?
#
loop_
_entity_poly.entity_id
_entity_poly.type
_entity_poly.pdbx_seq_one_letter_code
_entity_poly.pdbx_strand_id
1 'polypeptide(L)' 'MPYKVGKKTKTKGWPILKHESGRWQVIAHSDSREKAEKSIIARRMHAKD' A
#
# COMPACT_ATOMS: atom_id res chain seq x y z
N MET A 1 4.36 2.01 -10.98
CA MET A 1 4.67 1.68 -9.61
C MET A 1 3.84 0.53 -9.14
N PRO A 2 4.44 -0.43 -8.47
CA PRO A 2 3.72 -1.62 -8.04
C PRO A 2 2.92 -1.46 -6.76
N TYR A 3 2.81 -0.26 -6.22
CA TYR A 3 2.08 -0.03 -4.98
C TYR A 3 1.05 1.08 -5.15
N LYS A 4 -0.03 1.00 -4.39
CA LYS A 4 -0.99 2.07 -4.33
C LYS A 4 -1.80 1.98 -3.04
N VAL A 5 -2.47 3.07 -2.68
CA VAL A 5 -3.35 3.12 -1.52
C VAL A 5 -4.78 2.94 -2.02
N GLY A 6 -5.50 2.00 -1.42
CA GLY A 6 -6.90 1.78 -1.77
C GLY A 6 -7.82 2.74 -1.03
N LYS A 7 -9.12 2.48 -1.14
CA LYS A 7 -10.10 3.31 -0.47
C LYS A 7 -10.18 2.95 1.00
N LYS A 8 -10.43 3.95 1.83
CA LYS A 8 -10.56 3.71 3.26
C LYS A 8 -11.70 2.73 3.55
N THR A 9 -11.42 1.78 4.41
CA THR A 9 -12.44 0.84 4.86
C THR A 9 -12.92 1.27 6.24
N LYS A 10 -14.11 0.79 6.64
CA LYS A 10 -14.67 1.18 7.91
C LYS A 10 -13.92 0.59 9.10
N THR A 11 -13.33 -0.56 8.93
CA THR A 11 -12.71 -1.25 10.06
C THR A 11 -11.20 -1.32 9.99
N LYS A 12 -10.64 -1.26 8.80
CA LYS A 12 -9.20 -1.50 8.65
C LYS A 12 -8.42 -0.30 8.17
N GLY A 13 -9.06 0.83 7.97
CA GLY A 13 -8.37 2.03 7.51
C GLY A 13 -8.03 1.97 6.04
N TRP A 14 -6.83 2.44 5.70
CA TRP A 14 -6.42 2.54 4.30
C TRP A 14 -5.58 1.34 3.90
N PRO A 15 -6.06 0.51 2.97
CA PRO A 15 -5.28 -0.64 2.54
C PRO A 15 -4.15 -0.24 1.61
N ILE A 16 -3.05 -0.93 1.73
CA ILE A 16 -1.92 -0.75 0.83
C ILE A 16 -1.90 -1.95 -0.11
N LEU A 17 -1.90 -1.67 -1.41
CA LEU A 17 -1.97 -2.71 -2.41
C LEU A 17 -0.67 -2.80 -3.19
N LYS A 18 -0.33 -4.00 -3.58
CA LYS A 18 0.84 -4.25 -4.39
C LYS A 18 0.39 -4.97 -5.66
N HIS A 19 0.90 -4.51 -6.79
CA HIS A 19 0.60 -5.16 -8.07
C HIS A 19 1.61 -6.28 -8.30
N GLU A 20 1.08 -7.48 -8.44
CA GLU A 20 1.93 -8.64 -8.59
C GLU A 20 1.22 -9.68 -9.42
N SER A 21 1.91 -10.23 -10.39
CA SER A 21 1.36 -11.27 -11.26
C SER A 21 0.05 -10.86 -11.92
N GLY A 22 -0.03 -9.60 -12.33
CA GLY A 22 -1.19 -9.11 -13.05
C GLY A 22 -2.38 -8.76 -12.19
N ARG A 23 -2.24 -8.74 -10.87
CA ARG A 23 -3.34 -8.42 -9.98
C ARG A 23 -2.86 -7.60 -8.79
N TRP A 24 -3.79 -6.90 -8.16
CA TRP A 24 -3.50 -6.11 -6.98
C TRP A 24 -3.86 -6.90 -5.73
N GLN A 25 -2.95 -6.93 -4.76
CA GLN A 25 -3.18 -7.62 -3.51
C GLN A 25 -2.99 -6.67 -2.34
N VAL A 26 -3.84 -6.80 -1.33
CA VAL A 26 -3.70 -6.01 -0.11
C VAL A 26 -2.59 -6.64 0.73
N ILE A 27 -1.55 -5.87 1.01
CA ILE A 27 -0.42 -6.37 1.78
C ILE A 27 -0.34 -5.75 3.17
N ALA A 28 -1.03 -4.63 3.39
CA ALA A 28 -0.97 -3.96 4.68
C ALA A 28 -2.12 -2.97 4.79
N HIS A 29 -2.29 -2.41 5.99
CA HIS A 29 -3.28 -1.38 6.24
C HIS A 29 -2.63 -0.28 7.08
N SER A 30 -3.11 0.94 6.92
CA SER A 30 -2.62 2.06 7.69
C SER A 30 -3.78 2.88 8.23
N ASP A 31 -3.53 3.58 9.31
CA ASP A 31 -4.56 4.39 9.95
C ASP A 31 -4.95 5.59 9.12
N SER A 32 -4.05 6.09 8.30
CA SER A 32 -4.35 7.25 7.49
C SER A 32 -3.69 7.10 6.13
N ARG A 33 -4.22 7.84 5.16
CA ARG A 33 -3.67 7.80 3.82
C ARG A 33 -2.22 8.29 3.79
N GLU A 34 -1.95 9.30 4.61
CA GLU A 34 -0.61 9.85 4.67
C GLU A 34 0.39 8.81 5.14
N LYS A 35 0.04 8.06 6.17
CA LYS A 35 0.91 6.99 6.64
C LYS A 35 1.05 5.89 5.60
N ALA A 36 -0.02 5.60 4.89
CA ALA A 36 0.02 4.59 3.85
C ALA A 36 0.98 5.00 2.74
N GLU A 37 0.93 6.27 2.35
CA GLU A 37 1.82 6.75 1.31
C GLU A 37 3.27 6.73 1.76
N LYS A 38 3.54 7.08 3.00
CA LYS A 38 4.89 7.01 3.52
C LYS A 38 5.40 5.57 3.56
N SER A 39 4.52 4.65 3.90
CA SER A 39 4.88 3.24 3.91
C SER A 39 5.26 2.77 2.51
N ILE A 40 4.51 3.22 1.51
CA ILE A 40 4.81 2.87 0.13
C ILE A 40 6.16 3.42 -0.30
N ILE A 41 6.44 4.66 0.07
CA ILE A 41 7.72 5.26 -0.27
C ILE A 41 8.86 4.47 0.35
N ALA A 42 8.72 4.07 1.61
CA ALA A 42 9.74 3.29 2.29
C ALA A 42 9.96 1.94 1.59
N ARG A 43 8.86 1.30 1.19
CA ARG A 43 8.97 0.01 0.51
C ARG A 43 9.66 0.15 -0.84
N ARG A 44 9.39 1.24 -1.56
CA ARG A 44 10.03 1.48 -2.84
C ARG A 44 11.52 1.70 -2.68
N MET A 45 11.92 2.37 -1.64
CA MET A 45 13.33 2.64 -1.40
C MET A 45 14.08 1.39 -1.00
N HIS A 46 13.43 0.49 -0.32
CA HIS A 46 14.06 -0.75 0.12
C HIS A 46 13.94 -1.87 -0.91
N ALA A 47 12.97 -1.77 -1.79
CA ALA A 47 12.79 -2.82 -2.79
C ALA A 47 13.73 -2.54 -3.94
N LYS A 48 14.93 -2.95 -3.81
CA LYS A 48 15.75 -2.70 -4.82
C LYS A 48 15.64 -3.65 -5.84
N ASP A 49 15.39 -3.83 -6.43
CA ASP A 49 15.34 -4.66 -7.31
C ASP A 49 15.11 -5.02 -7.75
#